data_0ece6350253ff1c25752039462d09b8f
#
_entry.id   0ece6350253ff1c25752039462d09b8f
#
_cell.length_a   1.000
_cell.length_b   1.000
_cell.length_c   1.000
_cell.angle_alpha   90.00
_cell.angle_beta   90.00
_cell.angle_gamma   90.00
#
_symmetry.space_group_name_H-M   'P 1'
#
loop_
_entity.id
_entity.type
_entity.pdbx_description
1 polymer ?
#
loop_
_entity_poly.entity_id
_entity_poly.type
_entity_poly.pdbx_seq_one_letter_code
_entity_poly.pdbx_strand_id
1 'polypeptide(L)'
;MTWIETKVVFDFDNKDWAVELISEAFYAFGLQGVVVESTDLDPPEGWGDDAQKIPEQDAVIGYFPKNDLAQDRLDQLSEKLSALETEIGIKSRIICRDIDEEDWAESWKAYFHPEKISEKIVIKPTWREYAPKPGEMVLEIDPGMAFGTGAHPTTAMCIRMIEKYLIAGNSFLDVGTGSGILMMSAAKLGAGKLAGVDNDEIAVEIAEKNLLLNNIAPRNFSLNIGNLADTIADRFDIVAANILSEVIMLLLDDIPKVLKTGGIFIGSGIIEENKDMVIEKMRQVGFEIMEVQITEKWACIVGRRY
;
A
#
# COMPACT_ATOMS: atom_id res chain seq x y z
N MET A 1 -20.72 -6.46 11.37
CA MET A 1 -20.96 -7.17 10.08
C MET A 1 -20.35 -8.54 10.18
N THR A 2 -20.91 -9.57 9.53
CA THR A 2 -20.29 -10.90 9.50
C THR A 2 -19.57 -11.06 8.17
N TRP A 3 -18.39 -11.67 8.18
CA TRP A 3 -17.56 -11.88 7.01
C TRP A 3 -17.39 -13.38 6.75
N ILE A 4 -17.04 -13.74 5.54
CA ILE A 4 -16.64 -15.09 5.16
C ILE A 4 -15.15 -15.05 4.82
N GLU A 5 -14.34 -15.65 5.67
CA GLU A 5 -12.96 -15.96 5.34
C GLU A 5 -12.95 -17.07 4.31
N THR A 6 -12.39 -16.81 3.16
CA THR A 6 -12.31 -17.73 2.04
C THR A 6 -10.87 -18.05 1.75
N LYS A 7 -10.41 -19.20 2.23
CA LYS A 7 -9.04 -19.70 2.07
C LYS A 7 -8.98 -20.63 0.87
N VAL A 8 -8.18 -20.28 -0.12
CA VAL A 8 -7.86 -21.13 -1.27
C VAL A 8 -6.50 -21.75 -1.03
N VAL A 9 -6.50 -23.02 -0.63
CA VAL A 9 -5.29 -23.84 -0.52
C VAL A 9 -4.95 -24.37 -1.89
N PHE A 10 -3.68 -24.33 -2.28
CA PHE A 10 -3.25 -24.78 -3.61
C PHE A 10 -1.98 -25.61 -3.55
N ASP A 11 -1.76 -26.38 -4.64
CA ASP A 11 -0.56 -27.18 -4.88
C ASP A 11 -0.11 -26.94 -6.34
N PHE A 12 1.05 -26.28 -6.49
CA PHE A 12 1.64 -25.97 -7.78
C PHE A 12 3.14 -25.69 -7.66
N ASP A 13 3.95 -26.16 -8.61
CA ASP A 13 5.42 -26.03 -8.56
C ASP A 13 5.90 -24.56 -8.53
N ASN A 14 5.28 -23.70 -9.34
CA ASN A 14 5.57 -22.27 -9.34
C ASN A 14 4.59 -21.54 -8.41
N LYS A 15 4.94 -21.49 -7.12
CA LYS A 15 4.09 -20.92 -6.07
C LYS A 15 3.75 -19.46 -6.30
N ASP A 16 4.73 -18.65 -6.69
CA ASP A 16 4.55 -17.21 -6.92
C ASP A 16 3.52 -16.95 -8.02
N TRP A 17 3.58 -17.71 -9.10
CA TRP A 17 2.61 -17.60 -10.18
C TRP A 17 1.22 -18.09 -9.77
N ALA A 18 1.11 -19.15 -8.99
CA ALA A 18 -0.17 -19.60 -8.46
C ALA A 18 -0.79 -18.55 -7.52
N VAL A 19 0.00 -17.96 -6.61
CA VAL A 19 -0.43 -16.87 -5.74
C VAL A 19 -0.95 -15.69 -6.55
N GLU A 20 -0.26 -15.30 -7.61
CA GLU A 20 -0.69 -14.19 -8.47
C GLU A 20 -2.05 -14.46 -9.11
N LEU A 21 -2.22 -15.60 -9.77
CA LEU A 21 -3.45 -15.95 -10.48
C LEU A 21 -4.65 -16.13 -9.53
N ILE A 22 -4.43 -16.74 -8.36
CA ILE A 22 -5.47 -16.90 -7.36
C ILE A 22 -5.83 -15.53 -6.75
N SER A 23 -4.85 -14.65 -6.52
CA SER A 23 -5.08 -13.29 -6.04
C SER A 23 -5.89 -12.47 -7.05
N GLU A 24 -5.60 -12.58 -8.34
CA GLU A 24 -6.38 -11.95 -9.41
C GLU A 24 -7.83 -12.44 -9.42
N ALA A 25 -8.04 -13.74 -9.17
CA ALA A 25 -9.40 -14.28 -9.04
C ALA A 25 -10.18 -13.60 -7.90
N PHE A 26 -9.54 -13.29 -6.76
CA PHE A 26 -10.14 -12.53 -5.67
C PHE A 26 -10.34 -11.05 -6.02
N TYR A 27 -9.35 -10.40 -6.63
CA TYR A 27 -9.44 -8.99 -7.02
C TYR A 27 -10.56 -8.71 -8.03
N ALA A 28 -10.91 -9.68 -8.86
CA ALA A 28 -12.05 -9.58 -9.79
C ALA A 28 -13.40 -9.33 -9.07
N PHE A 29 -13.50 -9.60 -7.77
CA PHE A 29 -14.68 -9.30 -6.94
C PHE A 29 -14.58 -7.96 -6.20
N GLY A 30 -13.55 -7.15 -6.49
CA GLY A 30 -13.35 -5.84 -5.86
C GLY A 30 -12.72 -5.92 -4.47
N LEU A 31 -12.09 -7.04 -4.09
CA LEU A 31 -11.30 -7.11 -2.87
C LEU A 31 -10.07 -6.21 -3.02
N GLN A 32 -9.75 -5.48 -1.94
CA GLN A 32 -8.61 -4.56 -1.93
C GLN A 32 -7.30 -5.21 -1.46
N GLY A 33 -7.37 -6.47 -1.04
CA GLY A 33 -6.20 -7.22 -0.60
C GLY A 33 -6.54 -8.67 -0.31
N VAL A 34 -5.51 -9.51 -0.33
CA VAL A 34 -5.54 -10.91 0.09
C VAL A 34 -4.39 -11.18 1.05
N VAL A 35 -4.52 -12.21 1.86
CA VAL A 35 -3.43 -12.72 2.71
C VAL A 35 -2.83 -13.94 2.02
N VAL A 36 -1.51 -14.00 1.96
CA VAL A 36 -0.77 -15.14 1.41
C VAL A 36 -0.12 -15.91 2.55
N GLU A 37 -0.41 -17.20 2.64
CA GLU A 37 0.29 -18.15 3.51
C GLU A 37 1.25 -18.98 2.64
N SER A 38 2.53 -19.01 3.02
CA SER A 38 3.54 -19.79 2.32
C SER A 38 4.26 -20.73 3.27
N THR A 39 4.51 -21.95 2.81
CA THR A 39 5.32 -22.97 3.53
C THR A 39 6.81 -22.66 3.51
N ASP A 40 7.26 -21.75 2.64
CA ASP A 40 8.68 -21.41 2.42
C ASP A 40 9.12 -20.14 3.17
N LEU A 41 8.27 -19.59 4.05
CA LEU A 41 8.62 -18.42 4.85
C LEU A 41 9.67 -18.80 5.90
N ASP A 42 10.91 -18.37 5.69
CA ASP A 42 11.89 -18.29 6.76
C ASP A 42 11.50 -17.15 7.71
N PRO A 43 11.25 -17.41 9.00
CA PRO A 43 10.96 -16.34 9.94
C PRO A 43 12.19 -15.41 10.01
N PRO A 44 11.97 -14.06 9.91
CA PRO A 44 13.09 -13.11 10.03
C PRO A 44 13.85 -13.31 11.33
N GLU A 45 15.18 -13.19 11.30
CA GLU A 45 16.04 -13.24 12.50
C GLU A 45 15.58 -12.20 13.54
N GLY A 46 15.19 -12.65 14.71
CA GLY A 46 14.76 -11.79 15.83
C GLY A 46 13.28 -11.93 16.22
N TRP A 47 12.55 -12.86 15.66
CA TRP A 47 11.21 -13.21 16.12
C TRP A 47 11.30 -13.93 17.47
N GLY A 48 10.54 -13.45 18.47
CA GLY A 48 10.42 -14.07 19.78
C GLY A 48 9.61 -15.39 19.71
N ASP A 49 9.39 -16.02 20.88
CA ASP A 49 8.68 -17.31 21.04
C ASP A 49 7.22 -17.33 20.48
N ASP A 50 6.68 -16.20 20.03
CA ASP A 50 5.39 -16.06 19.35
C ASP A 50 5.48 -16.25 17.81
N ALA A 51 6.57 -16.81 17.29
CA ALA A 51 6.72 -17.11 15.87
C ALA A 51 5.52 -17.95 15.38
N GLN A 52 4.82 -17.46 14.38
CA GLN A 52 3.71 -18.17 13.75
C GLN A 52 4.17 -19.59 13.37
N LYS A 53 3.32 -20.58 13.62
CA LYS A 53 3.53 -21.90 13.04
C LYS A 53 3.60 -21.73 11.53
N ILE A 54 4.68 -22.23 10.93
CA ILE A 54 4.80 -22.28 9.46
C ILE A 54 3.52 -22.93 8.94
N PRO A 55 2.81 -22.32 7.98
CA PRO A 55 1.60 -22.89 7.42
C PRO A 55 1.87 -24.30 6.89
N GLU A 56 0.96 -25.22 7.09
CA GLU A 56 1.11 -26.60 6.60
C GLU A 56 0.96 -26.69 5.08
N GLN A 57 0.32 -25.69 4.46
CA GLN A 57 0.02 -25.63 3.03
C GLN A 57 0.06 -24.18 2.54
N ASP A 58 0.46 -24.00 1.29
CA ASP A 58 0.38 -22.70 0.62
C ASP A 58 -1.08 -22.32 0.37
N ALA A 59 -1.44 -21.08 0.64
CA ALA A 59 -2.81 -20.60 0.47
C ALA A 59 -2.90 -19.12 0.18
N VAL A 60 -4.00 -18.72 -0.48
CA VAL A 60 -4.42 -17.32 -0.62
C VAL A 60 -5.76 -17.17 0.09
N ILE A 61 -5.90 -16.14 0.92
CA ILE A 61 -7.09 -15.91 1.74
C ILE A 61 -7.69 -14.55 1.37
N GLY A 62 -8.97 -14.56 1.00
CA GLY A 62 -9.77 -13.36 0.79
C GLY A 62 -10.96 -13.31 1.74
N TYR A 63 -11.49 -12.10 1.98
CA TYR A 63 -12.59 -11.88 2.90
C TYR A 63 -13.78 -11.28 2.17
N PHE A 64 -14.91 -12.00 2.14
CA PHE A 64 -16.16 -11.52 1.55
C PHE A 64 -17.14 -11.07 2.61
N PRO A 65 -17.84 -9.93 2.44
CA PRO A 65 -18.94 -9.59 3.31
C PRO A 65 -20.06 -10.65 3.17
N LYS A 66 -20.57 -11.15 4.29
CA LYS A 66 -21.67 -12.11 4.33
C LYS A 66 -23.00 -11.40 4.05
N ASN A 67 -23.34 -11.30 2.78
CA ASN A 67 -24.57 -10.71 2.27
C ASN A 67 -25.21 -11.63 1.22
N ASP A 68 -26.32 -11.19 0.63
CA ASP A 68 -27.07 -11.97 -0.37
C ASP A 68 -26.25 -12.38 -1.60
N LEU A 69 -25.14 -11.69 -1.88
CA LEU A 69 -24.24 -11.97 -3.00
C LEU A 69 -23.08 -12.90 -2.62
N ALA A 70 -22.97 -13.30 -1.36
CA ALA A 70 -21.81 -14.05 -0.89
C ALA A 70 -21.72 -15.42 -1.58
N GLN A 71 -22.83 -16.14 -1.68
CA GLN A 71 -22.86 -17.46 -2.33
C GLN A 71 -22.51 -17.37 -3.81
N ASP A 72 -23.08 -16.40 -4.53
CA ASP A 72 -22.77 -16.19 -5.95
C ASP A 72 -21.29 -15.91 -6.19
N ARG A 73 -20.65 -15.15 -5.28
CA ARG A 73 -19.20 -14.87 -5.36
C ARG A 73 -18.37 -16.13 -5.14
N LEU A 74 -18.74 -16.95 -4.18
CA LEU A 74 -18.06 -18.22 -3.92
C LEU A 74 -18.19 -19.20 -5.09
N ASP A 75 -19.37 -19.27 -5.71
CA ASP A 75 -19.60 -20.12 -6.86
C ASP A 75 -18.76 -19.64 -8.06
N GLN A 76 -18.74 -18.32 -8.34
CA GLN A 76 -17.90 -17.74 -9.38
C GLN A 76 -16.39 -17.90 -9.11
N LEU A 77 -15.96 -17.80 -7.85
CA LEU A 77 -14.57 -18.07 -7.47
C LEU A 77 -14.24 -19.55 -7.76
N SER A 78 -15.12 -20.47 -7.40
CA SER A 78 -14.94 -21.90 -7.69
C SER A 78 -14.82 -22.18 -9.20
N GLU A 79 -15.63 -21.52 -10.03
CA GLU A 79 -15.54 -21.62 -11.49
C GLU A 79 -14.18 -21.12 -12.02
N LYS A 80 -13.71 -19.98 -11.53
CA LYS A 80 -12.40 -19.43 -11.91
C LYS A 80 -11.26 -20.37 -11.53
N LEU A 81 -11.29 -20.90 -10.31
CA LEU A 81 -10.28 -21.86 -9.84
C LEU A 81 -10.29 -23.16 -10.66
N SER A 82 -11.47 -23.66 -11.03
CA SER A 82 -11.61 -24.82 -11.90
C SER A 82 -11.04 -24.58 -13.31
N ALA A 83 -11.17 -23.35 -13.82
CA ALA A 83 -10.52 -22.96 -15.07
C ALA A 83 -8.99 -22.95 -14.93
N LEU A 84 -8.43 -22.40 -13.84
CA LEU A 84 -6.99 -22.43 -13.58
C LEU A 84 -6.46 -23.87 -13.44
N GLU A 85 -7.21 -24.77 -12.84
CA GLU A 85 -6.84 -26.20 -12.80
C GLU A 85 -6.82 -26.84 -14.18
N THR A 86 -7.82 -26.54 -15.00
CA THR A 86 -7.96 -27.13 -16.35
C THR A 86 -6.91 -26.59 -17.33
N GLU A 87 -6.65 -25.27 -17.30
CA GLU A 87 -5.80 -24.57 -18.28
C GLU A 87 -4.32 -24.60 -17.90
N ILE A 88 -4.01 -24.54 -16.59
CA ILE A 88 -2.66 -24.31 -16.06
C ILE A 88 -2.20 -25.47 -15.18
N GLY A 89 -3.15 -26.24 -14.60
CA GLY A 89 -2.86 -27.35 -13.71
C GLY A 89 -2.73 -26.97 -12.23
N ILE A 90 -3.17 -25.78 -11.83
CA ILE A 90 -3.15 -25.35 -10.42
C ILE A 90 -4.26 -26.08 -9.67
N LYS A 91 -3.89 -27.11 -8.90
CA LYS A 91 -4.85 -27.79 -8.03
C LYS A 91 -5.16 -26.93 -6.83
N SER A 92 -6.43 -26.69 -6.58
CA SER A 92 -6.84 -25.85 -5.46
C SER A 92 -8.13 -26.37 -4.79
N ARG A 93 -8.35 -25.93 -3.56
CA ARG A 93 -9.58 -26.17 -2.81
C ARG A 93 -9.96 -24.95 -1.98
N ILE A 94 -11.23 -24.66 -1.90
CA ILE A 94 -11.78 -23.58 -1.10
C ILE A 94 -12.16 -24.11 0.28
N ILE A 95 -11.78 -23.37 1.32
CA ILE A 95 -12.20 -23.58 2.70
C ILE A 95 -12.84 -22.27 3.15
N CYS A 96 -14.12 -22.29 3.53
CA CYS A 96 -14.84 -21.12 4.02
C CYS A 96 -15.07 -21.22 5.53
N ARG A 97 -14.93 -20.09 6.21
CA ARG A 97 -15.23 -19.94 7.62
C ARG A 97 -15.99 -18.64 7.84
N ASP A 98 -17.11 -18.69 8.58
CA ASP A 98 -17.78 -17.48 9.06
C ASP A 98 -16.94 -16.85 10.15
N ILE A 99 -16.69 -15.56 10.04
CA ILE A 99 -15.98 -14.77 11.04
C ILE A 99 -16.78 -13.54 11.41
N ASP A 100 -16.83 -13.21 12.67
CA ASP A 100 -17.39 -11.97 13.14
C ASP A 100 -16.39 -10.82 12.90
N GLU A 101 -16.89 -9.58 12.88
CA GLU A 101 -16.08 -8.39 12.58
C GLU A 101 -14.90 -8.24 13.58
N GLU A 102 -15.09 -8.65 14.81
CA GLU A 102 -14.05 -8.67 15.84
C GLU A 102 -13.00 -9.75 15.56
N ASP A 103 -13.43 -10.97 15.21
CA ASP A 103 -12.54 -12.07 14.85
C ASP A 103 -11.79 -11.81 13.54
N TRP A 104 -12.44 -11.13 12.56
CA TRP A 104 -11.79 -10.69 11.34
C TRP A 104 -10.69 -9.68 11.62
N ALA A 105 -11.00 -8.66 12.44
CA ALA A 105 -10.03 -7.65 12.86
C ALA A 105 -8.84 -8.25 13.62
N GLU A 106 -9.02 -9.35 14.32
CA GLU A 106 -7.94 -10.06 15.01
C GLU A 106 -7.15 -11.00 14.09
N SER A 107 -7.83 -11.69 13.15
CA SER A 107 -7.20 -12.65 12.26
C SER A 107 -6.15 -12.03 11.34
N TRP A 108 -6.46 -10.89 10.70
CA TRP A 108 -5.50 -10.22 9.83
C TRP A 108 -4.36 -9.53 10.59
N LYS A 109 -4.60 -9.11 11.84
CA LYS A 109 -3.56 -8.54 12.71
C LYS A 109 -2.41 -9.51 12.97
N ALA A 110 -2.69 -10.82 12.96
CA ALA A 110 -1.66 -11.83 13.15
C ALA A 110 -0.56 -11.78 12.07
N TYR A 111 -0.91 -11.38 10.85
CA TYR A 111 -0.01 -11.34 9.68
C TYR A 111 0.80 -10.04 9.57
N PHE A 112 0.45 -9.00 10.36
CA PHE A 112 1.17 -7.74 10.35
C PHE A 112 2.26 -7.72 11.43
N HIS A 113 3.50 -7.64 10.97
CA HIS A 113 4.68 -7.56 11.81
C HIS A 113 5.44 -6.24 11.58
N PRO A 114 6.26 -5.80 12.56
CA PRO A 114 7.16 -4.69 12.32
C PRO A 114 8.10 -4.99 11.15
N GLU A 115 8.16 -4.09 10.18
CA GLU A 115 8.95 -4.26 8.96
C GLU A 115 9.84 -3.05 8.72
N LYS A 116 11.11 -3.29 8.36
CA LYS A 116 12.05 -2.24 7.97
C LYS A 116 11.91 -1.93 6.48
N ILE A 117 11.34 -0.77 6.18
CA ILE A 117 10.97 -0.38 4.81
C ILE A 117 12.11 0.36 4.10
N SER A 118 12.89 1.16 4.84
CA SER A 118 14.02 1.92 4.31
C SER A 118 15.21 1.88 5.26
N GLU A 119 16.25 2.66 5.02
CA GLU A 119 17.41 2.70 5.93
C GLU A 119 17.00 3.16 7.33
N LYS A 120 16.07 4.13 7.45
CA LYS A 120 15.66 4.73 8.72
C LYS A 120 14.26 4.38 9.15
N ILE A 121 13.33 4.09 8.23
CA ILE A 121 11.92 3.91 8.54
C ILE A 121 11.61 2.44 8.81
N VAL A 122 11.01 2.20 9.97
CA VAL A 122 10.38 0.93 10.35
C VAL A 122 8.89 1.18 10.54
N ILE A 123 8.05 0.38 9.92
CA ILE A 123 6.59 0.42 10.11
C ILE A 123 6.22 -0.67 11.11
N LYS A 124 5.41 -0.30 12.08
CA LYS A 124 4.96 -1.17 13.15
C LYS A 124 3.44 -1.03 13.33
N PRO A 125 2.67 -2.12 13.32
CA PRO A 125 1.27 -2.04 13.72
C PRO A 125 1.15 -1.69 15.21
N THR A 126 0.04 -1.05 15.60
CA THR A 126 -0.18 -0.58 16.99
C THR A 126 -0.14 -1.70 18.03
N TRP A 127 -0.58 -2.91 17.66
CA TRP A 127 -0.68 -4.09 18.53
C TRP A 127 0.60 -4.94 18.64
N ARG A 128 1.70 -4.52 18.00
CA ARG A 128 3.00 -5.20 18.11
C ARG A 128 4.00 -4.35 18.87
N GLU A 129 4.83 -4.99 19.66
CA GLU A 129 6.00 -4.36 20.26
C GLU A 129 7.18 -4.38 19.31
N TYR A 130 7.97 -3.32 19.34
CA TYR A 130 9.21 -3.23 18.57
C TYR A 130 10.20 -2.34 19.32
N ALA A 131 11.42 -2.83 19.54
CA ALA A 131 12.51 -2.06 20.11
C ALA A 131 13.38 -1.49 18.98
N PRO A 132 13.31 -0.16 18.71
CA PRO A 132 14.06 0.43 17.59
C PRO A 132 15.56 0.36 17.79
N LYS A 133 16.28 0.05 16.72
CA LYS A 133 17.74 0.11 16.68
C LYS A 133 18.21 1.58 16.54
N PRO A 134 19.47 1.90 16.90
CA PRO A 134 19.99 3.24 16.73
C PRO A 134 19.84 3.76 15.29
N GLY A 135 19.22 4.93 15.13
CA GLY A 135 18.95 5.57 13.84
C GLY A 135 17.62 5.18 13.18
N GLU A 136 16.89 4.24 13.73
CA GLU A 136 15.56 3.87 13.22
C GLU A 136 14.47 4.81 13.74
N MET A 137 13.56 5.14 12.85
CA MET A 137 12.35 5.93 13.09
C MET A 137 11.15 5.02 12.91
N VAL A 138 10.43 4.77 14.00
CA VAL A 138 9.26 3.91 13.99
C VAL A 138 8.03 4.71 13.61
N LEU A 139 7.27 4.21 12.63
CA LEU A 139 5.92 4.64 12.30
C LEU A 139 4.95 3.60 12.86
N GLU A 140 4.10 4.04 13.77
CA GLU A 140 2.97 3.22 14.23
C GLU A 140 1.80 3.40 13.27
N ILE A 141 1.21 2.30 12.83
CA ILE A 141 0.06 2.33 11.93
C ILE A 141 -1.08 1.48 12.49
N ASP A 142 -2.27 2.04 12.40
CA ASP A 142 -3.51 1.27 12.44
C ASP A 142 -4.17 1.43 11.08
N PRO A 143 -3.92 0.49 10.16
CA PRO A 143 -4.36 0.65 8.77
C PRO A 143 -5.89 0.60 8.63
N GLY A 144 -6.60 0.03 9.60
CA GLY A 144 -8.04 -0.15 9.49
C GLY A 144 -8.42 -0.80 8.16
N MET A 145 -9.38 -0.19 7.45
CA MET A 145 -9.78 -0.61 6.09
C MET A 145 -9.15 0.25 4.98
N ALA A 146 -8.24 1.17 5.30
CA ALA A 146 -7.58 2.01 4.30
C ALA A 146 -6.39 1.28 3.65
N PHE A 147 -6.16 1.58 2.36
CA PHE A 147 -4.96 1.13 1.64
C PHE A 147 -3.70 1.81 2.19
N GLY A 148 -2.56 1.10 2.15
CA GLY A 148 -1.27 1.68 2.53
C GLY A 148 -0.78 1.19 3.90
N THR A 149 -0.62 -0.13 4.06
CA THR A 149 -0.01 -0.75 5.25
C THR A 149 1.50 -0.58 5.32
N GLY A 150 2.12 -0.16 4.20
CA GLY A 150 3.57 0.05 4.09
C GLY A 150 4.36 -1.11 3.50
N ALA A 151 3.89 -2.34 3.62
CA ALA A 151 4.58 -3.53 3.13
C ALA A 151 4.51 -3.68 1.59
N HIS A 152 3.54 -3.04 0.93
CA HIS A 152 3.44 -3.13 -0.53
C HIS A 152 4.65 -2.48 -1.22
N PRO A 153 5.23 -3.11 -2.27
CA PRO A 153 6.41 -2.61 -2.97
C PRO A 153 6.32 -1.14 -3.39
N THR A 154 5.15 -0.69 -3.87
CA THR A 154 4.91 0.70 -4.28
C THR A 154 5.07 1.69 -3.14
N THR A 155 4.55 1.36 -1.96
CA THR A 155 4.67 2.20 -0.76
C THR A 155 6.10 2.22 -0.25
N ALA A 156 6.76 1.06 -0.22
CA ALA A 156 8.15 0.95 0.18
C ALA A 156 9.07 1.77 -0.73
N MET A 157 8.87 1.73 -2.05
CA MET A 157 9.61 2.58 -3.00
C MET A 157 9.38 4.06 -2.75
N CYS A 158 8.13 4.52 -2.54
CA CYS A 158 7.84 5.91 -2.20
C CYS A 158 8.58 6.35 -0.94
N ILE A 159 8.54 5.56 0.14
CA ILE A 159 9.21 5.89 1.40
C ILE A 159 10.71 6.02 1.21
N ARG A 160 11.35 5.12 0.45
CA ARG A 160 12.78 5.20 0.13
C ARG A 160 13.11 6.46 -0.68
N MET A 161 12.25 6.84 -1.63
CA MET A 161 12.44 8.07 -2.41
C MET A 161 12.22 9.32 -1.54
N ILE A 162 11.24 9.32 -0.65
CA ILE A 162 11.04 10.40 0.32
C ILE A 162 12.29 10.53 1.21
N GLU A 163 12.81 9.43 1.75
CA GLU A 163 14.03 9.44 2.57
C GLU A 163 15.24 10.01 1.81
N LYS A 164 15.36 9.71 0.52
CA LYS A 164 16.47 10.15 -0.33
C LYS A 164 16.40 11.62 -0.72
N TYR A 165 15.21 12.12 -1.04
CA TYR A 165 15.04 13.43 -1.65
C TYR A 165 14.51 14.52 -0.71
N LEU A 166 13.94 14.15 0.44
CA LEU A 166 13.41 15.11 1.39
C LEU A 166 14.55 15.77 2.18
N ILE A 167 14.55 17.10 2.17
CA ILE A 167 15.42 17.92 2.99
C ILE A 167 14.61 18.44 4.18
N ALA A 168 15.17 18.41 5.38
CA ALA A 168 14.47 18.89 6.57
C ALA A 168 13.95 20.32 6.36
N GLY A 169 12.70 20.56 6.73
CA GLY A 169 11.99 21.83 6.51
C GLY A 169 11.22 21.91 5.19
N ASN A 170 11.42 20.98 4.24
CA ASN A 170 10.62 20.94 3.02
C ASN A 170 9.12 20.79 3.33
N SER A 171 8.28 21.40 2.50
CA SER A 171 6.85 21.16 2.46
C SER A 171 6.54 19.94 1.59
N PHE A 172 5.60 19.10 2.05
CA PHE A 172 5.26 17.83 1.44
C PHE A 172 3.76 17.71 1.20
N LEU A 173 3.37 17.27 0.02
CA LEU A 173 1.99 16.96 -0.36
C LEU A 173 1.88 15.49 -0.74
N ASP A 174 0.88 14.81 -0.18
CA ASP A 174 0.50 13.43 -0.49
C ASP A 174 -0.84 13.41 -1.23
N VAL A 175 -0.85 12.95 -2.47
CA VAL A 175 -2.05 12.86 -3.31
C VAL A 175 -2.52 11.41 -3.38
N GLY A 176 -3.75 11.15 -2.90
CA GLY A 176 -4.23 9.82 -2.60
C GLY A 176 -3.59 9.32 -1.31
N THR A 177 -3.80 10.09 -0.21
CA THR A 177 -3.03 9.87 1.03
C THR A 177 -3.35 8.54 1.73
N GLY A 178 -4.53 7.96 1.50
CA GLY A 178 -4.93 6.68 2.09
C GLY A 178 -4.77 6.66 3.60
N SER A 179 -3.92 5.79 4.11
CA SER A 179 -3.60 5.68 5.55
C SER A 179 -2.76 6.85 6.11
N GLY A 180 -2.28 7.76 5.28
CA GLY A 180 -1.37 8.84 5.67
C GLY A 180 0.10 8.42 5.80
N ILE A 181 0.46 7.22 5.37
CA ILE A 181 1.79 6.64 5.61
C ILE A 181 2.93 7.44 4.99
N LEU A 182 2.75 8.01 3.79
CA LEU A 182 3.77 8.84 3.15
C LEU A 182 3.92 10.19 3.87
N MET A 183 2.81 10.78 4.35
CA MET A 183 2.84 11.98 5.20
C MET A 183 3.57 11.72 6.51
N MET A 184 3.28 10.59 7.19
CA MET A 184 3.98 10.21 8.42
C MET A 184 5.47 10.02 8.19
N SER A 185 5.84 9.36 7.09
CA SER A 185 7.24 9.17 6.70
C SER A 185 7.95 10.51 6.48
N ALA A 186 7.33 11.41 5.72
CA ALA A 186 7.86 12.75 5.50
C ALA A 186 8.01 13.55 6.81
N ALA A 187 7.02 13.46 7.71
CA ALA A 187 7.08 14.11 9.02
C ALA A 187 8.27 13.63 9.85
N LYS A 188 8.44 12.32 9.99
CA LYS A 188 9.56 11.73 10.76
C LYS A 188 10.92 12.09 10.16
N LEU A 189 10.99 12.23 8.85
CA LEU A 189 12.20 12.66 8.13
C LEU A 189 12.44 14.18 8.19
N GLY A 190 11.55 14.94 8.83
CA GLY A 190 11.75 16.36 9.12
C GLY A 190 11.05 17.32 8.17
N ALA A 191 10.01 16.91 7.45
CA ALA A 191 9.17 17.84 6.68
C ALA A 191 8.60 18.94 7.58
N GLY A 192 8.60 20.19 7.10
CA GLY A 192 8.16 21.34 7.89
C GLY A 192 6.65 21.60 7.80
N LYS A 193 6.04 21.31 6.65
CA LYS A 193 4.61 21.44 6.40
C LYS A 193 4.13 20.22 5.62
N LEU A 194 3.02 19.66 6.04
CA LEU A 194 2.40 18.50 5.42
C LEU A 194 1.01 18.85 4.90
N ALA A 195 0.66 18.30 3.75
CA ALA A 195 -0.71 18.28 3.27
C ALA A 195 -1.03 16.90 2.69
N GLY A 196 -2.25 16.45 2.85
CA GLY A 196 -2.78 15.25 2.23
C GLY A 196 -4.13 15.51 1.60
N VAL A 197 -4.41 14.82 0.51
CA VAL A 197 -5.71 14.84 -0.15
C VAL A 197 -6.11 13.43 -0.55
N ASP A 198 -7.37 13.10 -0.31
CA ASP A 198 -7.98 11.87 -0.77
C ASP A 198 -9.42 12.12 -1.18
N ASN A 199 -9.97 11.35 -2.10
CA ASN A 199 -11.36 11.45 -2.50
C ASN A 199 -12.29 10.64 -1.58
N ASP A 200 -11.73 9.76 -0.74
CA ASP A 200 -12.44 8.98 0.26
C ASP A 200 -12.34 9.65 1.64
N GLU A 201 -13.50 10.06 2.17
CA GLU A 201 -13.61 10.65 3.51
C GLU A 201 -13.09 9.70 4.61
N ILE A 202 -13.29 8.39 4.46
CA ILE A 202 -12.81 7.38 5.40
C ILE A 202 -11.27 7.35 5.42
N ALA A 203 -10.64 7.45 4.25
CA ALA A 203 -9.18 7.52 4.15
C ALA A 203 -8.63 8.77 4.86
N VAL A 204 -9.27 9.92 4.67
CA VAL A 204 -8.90 11.19 5.33
C VAL A 204 -8.98 11.06 6.86
N GLU A 205 -10.05 10.44 7.38
CA GLU A 205 -10.18 10.20 8.83
C GLU A 205 -9.11 9.25 9.37
N ILE A 206 -8.78 8.19 8.62
CA ILE A 206 -7.74 7.22 9.00
C ILE A 206 -6.37 7.89 8.98
N ALA A 207 -6.07 8.70 7.96
CA ALA A 207 -4.83 9.47 7.88
C ALA A 207 -4.67 10.40 9.08
N GLU A 208 -5.73 11.11 9.49
CA GLU A 208 -5.69 11.97 10.66
C GLU A 208 -5.37 11.19 11.95
N LYS A 209 -6.07 10.08 12.16
CA LYS A 209 -5.84 9.20 13.32
C LYS A 209 -4.39 8.70 13.37
N ASN A 210 -3.86 8.25 12.25
CA ASN A 210 -2.49 7.74 12.15
C ASN A 210 -1.44 8.83 12.35
N LEU A 211 -1.65 10.05 11.82
CA LEU A 211 -0.78 11.20 12.07
C LEU A 211 -0.73 11.55 13.56
N LEU A 212 -1.88 11.61 14.22
CA LEU A 212 -1.99 11.88 15.66
C LEU A 212 -1.33 10.78 16.50
N LEU A 213 -1.53 9.50 16.13
CA LEU A 213 -0.90 8.34 16.76
C LEU A 213 0.63 8.45 16.73
N ASN A 214 1.19 8.99 15.65
CA ASN A 214 2.63 9.21 15.51
C ASN A 214 3.14 10.53 16.12
N ASN A 215 2.32 11.19 16.94
CA ASN A 215 2.64 12.46 17.62
C ASN A 215 2.91 13.62 16.65
N ILE A 216 2.33 13.60 15.46
CA ILE A 216 2.41 14.70 14.50
C ILE A 216 1.32 15.71 14.89
N ALA A 217 1.74 16.93 15.30
CA ALA A 217 0.81 17.92 15.81
C ALA A 217 -0.14 18.43 14.70
N PRO A 218 -1.45 18.64 14.97
CA PRO A 218 -2.42 19.11 13.97
C PRO A 218 -2.02 20.39 13.24
N ARG A 219 -1.27 21.28 13.88
CA ARG A 219 -0.76 22.51 13.27
C ARG A 219 0.27 22.28 12.17
N ASN A 220 0.84 21.08 12.05
CA ASN A 220 1.89 20.74 11.10
C ASN A 220 1.34 20.09 9.83
N PHE A 221 0.07 19.70 9.81
CA PHE A 221 -0.55 19.08 8.65
C PHE A 221 -1.94 19.66 8.34
N SER A 222 -2.36 19.48 7.10
CA SER A 222 -3.73 19.69 6.63
C SER A 222 -4.18 18.48 5.81
N LEU A 223 -5.42 18.06 6.00
CA LEU A 223 -6.05 17.00 5.24
C LEU A 223 -7.30 17.55 4.55
N ASN A 224 -7.49 17.19 3.30
CA ASN A 224 -8.61 17.66 2.49
C ASN A 224 -9.29 16.48 1.79
N ILE A 225 -10.61 16.51 1.73
CA ILE A 225 -11.36 15.66 0.83
C ILE A 225 -11.38 16.36 -0.52
N GLY A 226 -10.91 15.68 -1.59
CA GLY A 226 -10.84 16.28 -2.92
C GLY A 226 -10.36 15.28 -3.97
N ASN A 227 -10.54 15.65 -5.23
CA ASN A 227 -10.08 14.83 -6.34
C ASN A 227 -8.71 15.31 -6.83
N LEU A 228 -7.71 14.45 -6.73
CA LEU A 228 -6.33 14.77 -7.10
C LEU A 228 -5.81 16.01 -6.34
N ALA A 229 -5.42 17.07 -7.07
CA ALA A 229 -4.87 18.29 -6.50
C ALA A 229 -5.83 19.52 -6.60
N ASP A 230 -7.11 19.29 -6.91
CA ASP A 230 -8.07 20.37 -7.20
C ASP A 230 -8.37 21.29 -6.00
N THR A 231 -8.29 20.76 -4.78
CA THR A 231 -8.50 21.52 -3.54
C THR A 231 -7.23 22.17 -2.98
N ILE A 232 -6.08 21.97 -3.63
CA ILE A 232 -4.77 22.40 -3.16
C ILE A 232 -4.39 23.75 -3.79
N ALA A 233 -4.30 24.80 -2.96
CA ALA A 233 -3.91 26.15 -3.41
C ALA A 233 -2.41 26.43 -3.24
N ASP A 234 -1.75 25.76 -2.30
CA ASP A 234 -0.34 25.96 -1.98
C ASP A 234 0.59 25.20 -2.95
N ARG A 235 1.87 25.62 -2.94
CA ARG A 235 2.94 24.89 -3.65
C ARG A 235 3.90 24.25 -2.68
N PHE A 236 4.30 23.02 -2.99
CA PHE A 236 5.12 22.17 -2.15
C PHE A 236 6.52 21.93 -2.74
N ASP A 237 7.47 21.62 -1.89
CA ASP A 237 8.83 21.25 -2.31
C ASP A 237 8.85 19.82 -2.86
N ILE A 238 8.02 18.93 -2.25
CA ILE A 238 7.85 17.54 -2.69
C ILE A 238 6.36 17.24 -2.80
N VAL A 239 5.97 16.55 -3.87
CA VAL A 239 4.65 15.96 -4.05
C VAL A 239 4.83 14.48 -4.30
N ALA A 240 4.14 13.65 -3.54
CA ALA A 240 4.10 12.20 -3.75
C ALA A 240 2.68 11.75 -4.12
N ALA A 241 2.60 10.69 -4.92
CA ALA A 241 1.36 10.00 -5.25
C ALA A 241 1.64 8.51 -5.44
N ASN A 242 0.95 7.67 -4.66
CA ASN A 242 1.00 6.21 -4.81
C ASN A 242 -0.39 5.71 -5.22
N ILE A 243 -0.73 5.91 -6.49
CA ILE A 243 -2.04 5.67 -7.08
C ILE A 243 -1.89 4.99 -8.44
N LEU A 244 -3.01 4.54 -9.04
CA LEU A 244 -3.00 3.85 -10.33
C LEU A 244 -2.39 4.70 -11.46
N SER A 245 -1.73 4.05 -12.42
CA SER A 245 -1.04 4.69 -13.54
C SER A 245 -1.92 5.68 -14.31
N GLU A 246 -3.18 5.30 -14.56
CA GLU A 246 -4.14 6.11 -15.31
C GLU A 246 -4.49 7.40 -14.53
N VAL A 247 -4.56 7.30 -13.21
CA VAL A 247 -4.84 8.44 -12.34
C VAL A 247 -3.63 9.36 -12.24
N ILE A 248 -2.39 8.80 -12.21
CA ILE A 248 -1.16 9.58 -12.30
C ILE A 248 -1.10 10.38 -13.61
N MET A 249 -1.52 9.79 -14.72
CA MET A 249 -1.55 10.49 -16.01
C MET A 249 -2.43 11.74 -15.99
N LEU A 250 -3.56 11.69 -15.27
CA LEU A 250 -4.44 12.85 -15.07
C LEU A 250 -3.82 13.85 -14.10
N LEU A 251 -3.27 13.37 -12.99
CA LEU A 251 -2.65 14.20 -11.97
C LEU A 251 -1.48 15.04 -12.52
N LEU A 252 -0.71 14.51 -13.46
CA LEU A 252 0.45 15.18 -14.04
C LEU A 252 0.12 16.51 -14.72
N ASP A 253 -1.12 16.74 -15.17
CA ASP A 253 -1.55 18.02 -15.72
C ASP A 253 -1.71 19.10 -14.62
N ASP A 254 -1.93 18.69 -13.38
CA ASP A 254 -2.13 19.57 -12.23
C ASP A 254 -0.88 19.75 -11.35
N ILE A 255 0.04 18.77 -11.35
CA ILE A 255 1.27 18.84 -10.54
C ILE A 255 2.04 20.15 -10.71
N PRO A 256 2.19 20.74 -11.92
CA PRO A 256 2.85 22.02 -12.07
C PRO A 256 2.18 23.18 -11.31
N LYS A 257 0.93 23.07 -10.90
CA LYS A 257 0.22 24.09 -10.11
C LYS A 257 0.57 24.02 -8.63
N VAL A 258 0.80 22.80 -8.10
CA VAL A 258 1.00 22.52 -6.67
C VAL A 258 2.46 22.20 -6.31
N LEU A 259 3.35 22.03 -7.28
CA LEU A 259 4.77 21.78 -7.06
C LEU A 259 5.57 23.06 -7.38
N LYS A 260 6.54 23.41 -6.53
CA LYS A 260 7.47 24.52 -6.77
C LYS A 260 8.40 24.23 -7.97
N THR A 261 8.93 25.27 -8.60
CA THR A 261 10.07 25.13 -9.54
C THR A 261 11.27 24.53 -8.80
N GLY A 262 11.92 23.54 -9.38
CA GLY A 262 12.97 22.75 -8.72
C GLY A 262 12.46 21.71 -7.74
N GLY A 263 11.15 21.65 -7.51
CA GLY A 263 10.52 20.67 -6.62
C GLY A 263 10.53 19.25 -7.20
N ILE A 264 10.31 18.27 -6.35
CA ILE A 264 10.38 16.84 -6.65
C ILE A 264 8.98 16.23 -6.68
N PHE A 265 8.67 15.53 -7.75
CA PHE A 265 7.50 14.64 -7.83
C PHE A 265 7.93 13.19 -7.70
N ILE A 266 7.24 12.40 -6.84
CA ILE A 266 7.44 10.98 -6.62
C ILE A 266 6.13 10.29 -6.99
N GLY A 267 6.10 9.60 -8.13
CA GLY A 267 4.93 8.83 -8.59
C GLY A 267 5.18 7.34 -8.48
N SER A 268 4.28 6.59 -7.83
CA SER A 268 4.32 5.13 -7.68
C SER A 268 2.90 4.54 -7.82
N GLY A 269 2.78 3.21 -7.73
CA GLY A 269 1.53 2.52 -8.11
C GLY A 269 1.42 2.31 -9.62
N ILE A 270 2.55 2.44 -10.32
CA ILE A 270 2.65 2.33 -11.77
C ILE A 270 3.05 0.89 -12.10
N ILE A 271 2.23 0.19 -12.87
CA ILE A 271 2.62 -1.11 -13.44
C ILE A 271 3.80 -0.89 -14.40
N GLU A 272 4.79 -1.78 -14.39
CA GLU A 272 6.03 -1.62 -15.15
C GLU A 272 5.79 -1.36 -16.64
N GLU A 273 4.78 -1.99 -17.23
CA GLU A 273 4.39 -1.82 -18.64
C GLU A 273 3.97 -0.37 -18.95
N ASN A 274 3.40 0.35 -17.98
CA ASN A 274 2.94 1.73 -18.14
C ASN A 274 4.04 2.77 -17.84
N LYS A 275 5.20 2.35 -17.38
CA LYS A 275 6.31 3.21 -16.94
C LYS A 275 6.71 4.22 -18.00
N ASP A 276 6.93 3.77 -19.23
CA ASP A 276 7.44 4.63 -20.30
C ASP A 276 6.42 5.69 -20.72
N MET A 277 5.13 5.37 -20.68
CA MET A 277 4.04 6.31 -20.93
C MET A 277 4.01 7.42 -19.88
N VAL A 278 4.17 7.06 -18.60
CA VAL A 278 4.21 8.05 -17.50
C VAL A 278 5.46 8.92 -17.60
N ILE A 279 6.64 8.35 -17.90
CA ILE A 279 7.89 9.09 -18.08
C ILE A 279 7.75 10.12 -19.21
N GLU A 280 7.16 9.72 -20.33
CA GLU A 280 6.98 10.63 -21.48
C GLU A 280 6.02 11.78 -21.11
N LYS A 281 4.92 11.48 -20.43
CA LYS A 281 4.00 12.52 -19.94
C LYS A 281 4.69 13.47 -18.96
N MET A 282 5.50 12.96 -18.03
CA MET A 282 6.26 13.79 -17.10
C MET A 282 7.19 14.77 -17.85
N ARG A 283 7.91 14.30 -18.87
CA ARG A 283 8.77 15.17 -19.71
C ARG A 283 7.96 16.25 -20.43
N GLN A 284 6.79 15.89 -20.99
CA GLN A 284 5.92 16.83 -21.69
C GLN A 284 5.39 17.94 -20.79
N VAL A 285 5.15 17.66 -19.50
CA VAL A 285 4.69 18.67 -18.53
C VAL A 285 5.83 19.36 -17.76
N GLY A 286 7.09 19.18 -18.19
CA GLY A 286 8.23 19.97 -17.71
C GLY A 286 9.00 19.32 -16.55
N PHE A 287 9.19 17.99 -16.57
CA PHE A 287 10.03 17.28 -15.60
C PHE A 287 11.30 16.72 -16.24
N GLU A 288 12.39 16.86 -15.51
CA GLU A 288 13.59 16.02 -15.65
C GLU A 288 13.41 14.75 -14.85
N ILE A 289 13.57 13.59 -15.48
CA ILE A 289 13.52 12.30 -14.78
C ILE A 289 14.82 12.10 -14.04
N MET A 290 14.74 12.01 -12.73
CA MET A 290 15.88 11.85 -11.82
C MET A 290 16.20 10.39 -11.57
N GLU A 291 15.17 9.56 -11.39
CA GLU A 291 15.31 8.16 -11.00
C GLU A 291 14.06 7.36 -11.38
N VAL A 292 14.28 6.10 -11.73
CA VAL A 292 13.22 5.11 -11.89
C VAL A 292 13.62 3.87 -11.12
N GLN A 293 12.81 3.48 -10.15
CA GLN A 293 13.00 2.24 -9.41
C GLN A 293 11.92 1.24 -9.81
N ILE A 294 12.31 -0.01 -10.02
CA ILE A 294 11.39 -1.11 -10.31
C ILE A 294 11.58 -2.16 -9.22
N THR A 295 10.49 -2.61 -8.65
CA THR A 295 10.46 -3.72 -7.68
C THR A 295 9.30 -4.61 -8.06
N GLU A 296 9.58 -5.89 -8.31
CA GLU A 296 8.62 -6.82 -8.89
C GLU A 296 8.08 -6.26 -10.22
N LYS A 297 6.76 -6.10 -10.35
CA LYS A 297 6.09 -5.51 -11.53
C LYS A 297 5.69 -4.04 -11.37
N TRP A 298 6.22 -3.36 -10.35
CA TRP A 298 5.84 -1.99 -10.01
C TRP A 298 6.99 -1.01 -10.23
N ALA A 299 6.67 0.16 -10.73
CA ALA A 299 7.60 1.25 -10.91
C ALA A 299 7.30 2.44 -9.99
N CYS A 300 8.37 3.06 -9.51
CA CYS A 300 8.36 4.36 -8.86
C CYS A 300 9.24 5.31 -9.66
N ILE A 301 8.70 6.47 -10.04
CA ILE A 301 9.37 7.45 -10.90
C ILE A 301 9.54 8.75 -10.14
N VAL A 302 10.75 9.26 -10.12
CA VAL A 302 11.08 10.55 -9.50
C VAL A 302 11.46 11.55 -10.59
N GLY A 303 10.79 12.70 -10.58
CA GLY A 303 11.07 13.81 -11.49
C GLY A 303 11.26 15.13 -10.76
N ARG A 304 12.17 15.97 -11.29
CA ARG A 304 12.36 17.34 -10.84
C ARG A 304 11.68 18.28 -11.82
N ARG A 305 10.87 19.22 -11.31
CA ARG A 305 10.25 20.26 -12.10
C ARG A 305 11.28 21.32 -12.51
N TYR A 306 11.31 21.70 -13.82
CA TYR A 306 12.09 22.83 -14.32
C TYR A 306 11.61 24.18 -13.80
#